data_99230d846b6aadb656f824ec9c981eaa
#
_entry.id   99230d846b6aadb656f824ec9c981eaa
#
_cell.length_a   1.000
_cell.length_b   1.000
_cell.length_c   1.000
_cell.angle_alpha   90.00
_cell.angle_beta   90.00
_cell.angle_gamma   90.00
#
_symmetry.space_group_name_H-M   'P 1'
#
loop_
_entity.id
_entity.type
_entity.pdbx_description
1 polymer ?
#
loop_
_entity_poly.entity_id
_entity_poly.type
_entity_poly.pdbx_seq_one_letter_code
_entity_poly.pdbx_strand_id
1 'polypeptide(L)'
;FTACSNDDDSDIPVYSLKDVDGNYSGTMLTESDPPVNPQTNPPKEEQPEGATVTAEVKDNQIMIKKLPVDDLIKSIVGEEIGEIIIETLGDINYNIPYTAAFNDDSKGSILLQLKPEPLEIKYTIPTQVQTEGEEAPQITVKVTIEAEEKGQYTYKDKKLTFVIKATQVEVEGEPLENFSVTTFSFDMVKK
;
A
#
# COMPACT_ATOMS: atom_id res chain seq x y z
N PHE A 1 11.93 6.69 64.16
CA PHE A 1 11.13 7.26 63.06
C PHE A 1 11.64 6.65 61.77
N THR A 2 10.98 5.61 61.32
CA THR A 2 11.22 4.97 60.01
C THR A 2 10.30 5.63 59.01
N ALA A 3 10.88 6.41 58.10
CA ALA A 3 10.18 6.85 56.90
C ALA A 3 10.23 5.71 55.86
N CYS A 4 9.11 5.09 55.61
CA CYS A 4 8.93 4.26 54.46
C CYS A 4 8.73 5.16 53.25
N SER A 5 9.76 5.28 52.40
CA SER A 5 9.60 5.76 51.06
C SER A 5 8.98 4.63 50.26
N ASN A 6 7.69 4.72 49.98
CA ASN A 6 7.04 3.96 48.89
C ASN A 6 7.41 4.71 47.61
N ASP A 7 8.50 4.33 46.98
CA ASP A 7 8.74 4.59 45.58
C ASP A 7 7.96 3.53 44.80
N ASP A 8 6.63 3.73 44.68
CA ASP A 8 5.84 3.16 43.60
C ASP A 8 6.06 4.05 42.36
N ASP A 9 7.25 3.92 41.78
CA ASP A 9 7.48 4.30 40.40
C ASP A 9 6.67 3.31 39.55
N SER A 10 5.37 3.56 39.45
CA SER A 10 4.54 3.00 38.40
C SER A 10 5.14 3.53 37.11
N ASP A 11 5.91 2.69 36.41
CA ASP A 11 6.35 2.92 35.03
C ASP A 11 5.09 3.05 34.15
N ILE A 12 4.49 4.23 34.19
CA ILE A 12 3.39 4.56 33.27
C ILE A 12 4.05 4.64 31.89
N PRO A 13 3.74 3.74 30.96
CA PRO A 13 4.34 3.78 29.64
C PRO A 13 4.03 5.12 28.97
N VAL A 14 5.09 5.87 28.67
CA VAL A 14 4.98 7.16 27.97
C VAL A 14 4.83 6.86 26.49
N TYR A 15 3.61 6.89 25.98
CA TYR A 15 3.32 6.72 24.57
C TYR A 15 3.58 8.00 23.78
N SER A 16 4.18 7.87 22.60
CA SER A 16 4.47 8.97 21.68
C SER A 16 3.90 8.68 20.30
N LEU A 17 3.40 9.71 19.61
CA LEU A 17 2.96 9.55 18.20
C LEU A 17 4.11 9.14 17.27
N LYS A 18 5.36 9.38 17.68
CA LYS A 18 6.56 8.92 16.96
C LYS A 18 6.87 7.44 17.16
N ASP A 19 6.19 6.78 18.07
CA ASP A 19 6.40 5.33 18.26
C ASP A 19 5.98 4.50 17.06
N VAL A 20 5.22 5.09 16.15
CA VAL A 20 4.91 4.49 14.85
C VAL A 20 6.12 4.49 13.91
N ASP A 21 7.07 5.39 14.09
CA ASP A 21 8.26 5.45 13.23
C ASP A 21 9.11 4.17 13.37
N GLY A 22 9.59 3.65 12.25
CA GLY A 22 10.46 2.47 12.20
C GLY A 22 10.34 1.68 10.92
N ASN A 23 10.99 0.53 10.91
CA ASN A 23 10.94 -0.40 9.78
C ASN A 23 9.92 -1.49 10.06
N TYR A 24 9.14 -1.82 9.05
CA TYR A 24 8.05 -2.79 9.11
C TYR A 24 8.22 -3.87 8.04
N SER A 25 7.74 -5.06 8.34
CA SER A 25 7.58 -6.13 7.35
C SER A 25 6.29 -6.89 7.62
N GLY A 26 5.69 -7.39 6.58
CA GLY A 26 4.44 -8.11 6.67
C GLY A 26 3.90 -8.49 5.31
N THR A 27 2.59 -8.46 5.18
CA THR A 27 1.88 -8.90 3.99
C THR A 27 0.95 -7.82 3.46
N MET A 28 0.75 -7.82 2.15
CA MET A 28 -0.25 -7.06 1.44
C MET A 28 -1.20 -8.03 0.73
N LEU A 29 -2.48 -7.93 1.02
CA LEU A 29 -3.54 -8.63 0.30
C LEU A 29 -4.08 -7.72 -0.80
N THR A 30 -4.29 -8.27 -1.99
CA THR A 30 -4.88 -7.57 -3.14
C THR A 30 -6.22 -8.20 -3.45
N GLU A 31 -7.27 -7.41 -3.43
CA GLU A 31 -8.62 -7.82 -3.76
C GLU A 31 -9.19 -6.88 -4.82
N SER A 32 -9.69 -7.42 -5.92
CA SER A 32 -10.38 -6.64 -6.96
C SER A 32 -11.87 -6.93 -6.90
N ASP A 33 -12.68 -5.88 -6.94
CA ASP A 33 -14.11 -6.04 -7.10
C ASP A 33 -14.36 -6.78 -8.41
N PRO A 34 -15.20 -7.84 -8.43
CA PRO A 34 -15.46 -8.57 -9.65
C PRO A 34 -16.06 -7.62 -10.70
N PRO A 35 -15.59 -7.67 -11.96
CA PRO A 35 -16.25 -6.92 -13.01
C PRO A 35 -17.71 -7.36 -13.08
N VAL A 36 -18.62 -6.39 -13.14
CA VAL A 36 -20.07 -6.65 -13.23
C VAL A 36 -20.36 -7.29 -14.57
N ASN A 37 -20.05 -8.58 -14.70
CA ASN A 37 -20.44 -9.38 -15.85
C ASN A 37 -21.28 -10.56 -15.35
N PRO A 38 -22.61 -10.58 -15.61
CA PRO A 38 -23.53 -11.55 -15.01
C PRO A 38 -23.43 -12.98 -15.58
N GLN A 39 -22.42 -13.31 -16.37
CA GLN A 39 -22.35 -14.58 -17.10
C GLN A 39 -21.13 -15.47 -16.83
N THR A 40 -20.31 -15.18 -15.85
CA THR A 40 -19.24 -16.09 -15.46
C THR A 40 -19.55 -16.69 -14.10
N ASN A 41 -19.52 -18.04 -14.01
CA ASN A 41 -19.58 -18.78 -12.77
C ASN A 41 -18.59 -18.18 -11.75
N PRO A 42 -18.97 -18.11 -10.45
CA PRO A 42 -18.06 -17.60 -9.45
C PRO A 42 -16.75 -18.40 -9.50
N PRO A 43 -15.59 -17.74 -9.62
CA PRO A 43 -14.33 -18.45 -9.50
C PRO A 43 -14.27 -19.06 -8.10
N LYS A 44 -13.74 -20.28 -8.03
CA LYS A 44 -13.38 -20.96 -6.80
C LYS A 44 -12.69 -19.96 -5.88
N GLU A 45 -13.17 -19.85 -4.64
CA GLU A 45 -12.53 -19.03 -3.60
C GLU A 45 -11.10 -19.53 -3.35
N GLU A 46 -10.16 -19.07 -4.16
CA GLU A 46 -8.76 -19.10 -3.79
C GLU A 46 -8.59 -17.92 -2.84
N GLN A 47 -8.29 -18.21 -1.58
CA GLN A 47 -7.91 -17.18 -0.60
C GLN A 47 -6.73 -16.42 -1.20
N PRO A 48 -6.80 -15.08 -1.34
CA PRO A 48 -5.70 -14.32 -1.91
C PRO A 48 -4.46 -14.55 -1.07
N GLU A 49 -3.41 -15.08 -1.68
CA GLU A 49 -2.12 -15.19 -1.00
C GLU A 49 -1.52 -13.80 -0.87
N GLY A 50 -1.21 -13.40 0.39
CA GLY A 50 -0.60 -12.10 0.66
C GLY A 50 0.82 -12.01 0.11
N ALA A 51 1.12 -10.94 -0.63
CA ALA A 51 2.47 -10.64 -1.06
C ALA A 51 3.29 -10.09 0.12
N THR A 52 4.56 -10.51 0.23
CA THR A 52 5.48 -9.97 1.24
C THR A 52 5.82 -8.52 0.91
N VAL A 53 5.73 -7.64 1.91
CA VAL A 53 5.99 -6.20 1.75
C VAL A 53 6.79 -5.67 2.91
N THR A 54 7.61 -4.65 2.64
CA THR A 54 8.36 -3.90 3.65
C THR A 54 8.06 -2.42 3.53
N ALA A 55 8.03 -1.74 4.66
CA ALA A 55 7.82 -0.30 4.71
C ALA A 55 8.74 0.35 5.74
N GLU A 56 9.05 1.61 5.49
CA GLU A 56 9.71 2.50 6.45
C GLU A 56 8.73 3.61 6.80
N VAL A 57 8.48 3.79 8.10
CA VAL A 57 7.65 4.88 8.61
C VAL A 57 8.54 5.90 9.27
N LYS A 58 8.51 7.11 8.76
CA LYS A 58 9.33 8.22 9.24
C LYS A 58 8.74 9.56 8.78
N ASP A 59 8.89 10.58 9.63
CA ASP A 59 8.50 11.95 9.30
C ASP A 59 7.05 12.10 8.79
N ASN A 60 6.11 11.35 9.39
CA ASN A 60 4.70 11.28 9.01
C ASN A 60 4.46 10.75 7.57
N GLN A 61 5.31 9.85 7.13
CA GLN A 61 5.20 9.18 5.84
C GLN A 61 5.38 7.67 6.01
N ILE A 62 4.58 6.90 5.29
CA ILE A 62 4.75 5.46 5.13
C ILE A 62 5.36 5.24 3.75
N MET A 63 6.61 4.82 3.68
CA MET A 63 7.28 4.49 2.43
C MET A 63 7.26 2.98 2.23
N ILE A 64 6.43 2.50 1.33
CA ILE A 64 6.37 1.09 0.94
C ILE A 64 7.46 0.87 -0.10
N LYS A 65 8.39 -0.03 0.21
CA LYS A 65 9.49 -0.40 -0.69
C LYS A 65 9.06 -1.61 -1.52
N LYS A 66 9.28 -1.55 -2.83
CA LYS A 66 8.90 -2.61 -3.77
C LYS A 66 7.43 -2.99 -3.65
N LEU A 67 6.56 -2.00 -3.83
CA LEU A 67 5.12 -2.24 -3.82
C LEU A 67 4.77 -3.33 -4.84
N PRO A 68 4.13 -4.44 -4.43
CA PRO A 68 3.67 -5.47 -5.35
C PRO A 68 2.54 -4.93 -6.23
N VAL A 69 2.84 -4.61 -7.48
CA VAL A 69 1.87 -4.03 -8.43
C VAL A 69 1.49 -4.99 -9.55
N ASP A 70 1.96 -6.21 -9.50
CA ASP A 70 1.82 -7.22 -10.56
C ASP A 70 0.36 -7.45 -10.92
N ASP A 71 -0.50 -7.71 -9.93
CA ASP A 71 -1.93 -7.93 -10.14
C ASP A 71 -2.63 -6.68 -10.67
N LEU A 72 -2.21 -5.50 -10.19
CA LEU A 72 -2.75 -4.23 -10.67
C LEU A 72 -2.38 -4.01 -12.14
N ILE A 73 -1.12 -4.24 -12.53
CA ILE A 73 -0.67 -4.10 -13.92
C ILE A 73 -1.43 -5.07 -14.83
N LYS A 74 -1.53 -6.34 -14.44
CA LYS A 74 -2.28 -7.36 -15.21
C LYS A 74 -3.76 -7.01 -15.36
N SER A 75 -4.37 -6.40 -14.35
CA SER A 75 -5.76 -5.93 -14.44
C SER A 75 -5.96 -4.76 -15.42
N ILE A 76 -4.91 -3.95 -15.63
CA ILE A 76 -4.94 -2.80 -16.53
C ILE A 76 -4.71 -3.20 -17.99
N VAL A 77 -3.69 -4.00 -18.25
CA VAL A 77 -3.21 -4.29 -19.62
C VAL A 77 -3.44 -5.74 -20.06
N GLY A 78 -3.98 -6.59 -19.19
CA GLY A 78 -4.15 -8.03 -19.42
C GLY A 78 -2.93 -8.85 -19.03
N GLU A 79 -3.11 -10.16 -18.91
CA GLU A 79 -2.11 -11.09 -18.39
C GLU A 79 -0.82 -11.10 -19.23
N GLU A 80 -0.93 -11.32 -20.55
CA GLU A 80 0.25 -11.47 -21.43
C GLU A 80 1.12 -10.20 -21.49
N ILE A 81 0.50 -9.04 -21.66
CA ILE A 81 1.20 -7.75 -21.71
C ILE A 81 1.72 -7.38 -20.32
N GLY A 82 0.94 -7.69 -19.28
CA GLY A 82 1.30 -7.45 -17.89
C GLY A 82 2.59 -8.14 -17.51
N GLU A 83 2.79 -9.41 -17.87
CA GLU A 83 4.03 -10.15 -17.59
C GLU A 83 5.25 -9.50 -18.24
N ILE A 84 5.15 -9.08 -19.49
CA ILE A 84 6.24 -8.39 -20.19
C ILE A 84 6.60 -7.06 -19.51
N ILE A 85 5.59 -6.31 -19.06
CA ILE A 85 5.82 -5.04 -18.35
C ILE A 85 6.48 -5.29 -17.00
N ILE A 86 6.00 -6.24 -16.22
CA ILE A 86 6.51 -6.58 -14.89
C ILE A 86 7.97 -7.00 -14.95
N GLU A 87 8.38 -7.78 -15.96
CA GLU A 87 9.78 -8.19 -16.17
C GLU A 87 10.72 -7.01 -16.43
N THR A 88 10.23 -5.94 -17.05
CA THR A 88 11.01 -4.74 -17.41
C THR A 88 10.85 -3.60 -16.41
N LEU A 89 9.81 -3.67 -15.57
CA LEU A 89 9.50 -2.66 -14.58
C LEU A 89 10.44 -2.80 -13.38
N GLY A 90 11.13 -1.72 -13.03
CA GLY A 90 11.93 -1.69 -11.82
C GLY A 90 11.08 -1.67 -10.54
N ASP A 91 11.74 -1.66 -9.40
CA ASP A 91 11.07 -1.55 -8.09
C ASP A 91 10.21 -0.29 -8.01
N ILE A 92 8.93 -0.45 -7.69
CA ILE A 92 8.00 0.64 -7.45
C ILE A 92 7.96 0.94 -5.95
N ASN A 93 8.40 2.13 -5.57
CA ASN A 93 8.25 2.61 -4.21
C ASN A 93 7.05 3.55 -4.13
N TYR A 94 6.26 3.42 -3.08
CA TYR A 94 5.08 4.24 -2.89
C TYR A 94 5.08 4.90 -1.53
N ASN A 95 4.86 6.21 -1.50
CA ASN A 95 4.91 7.02 -0.29
C ASN A 95 3.51 7.54 0.05
N ILE A 96 3.09 7.32 1.31
CA ILE A 96 1.79 7.73 1.80
C ILE A 96 1.99 8.69 2.97
N PRO A 97 1.78 10.00 2.77
CA PRO A 97 1.72 10.96 3.87
C PRO A 97 0.55 10.65 4.80
N TYR A 98 0.71 10.92 6.09
CA TYR A 98 -0.35 10.77 7.07
C TYR A 98 -0.30 11.83 8.17
N THR A 99 -1.40 11.96 8.91
CA THR A 99 -1.44 12.63 10.21
C THR A 99 -1.81 11.61 11.28
N ALA A 100 -1.14 11.69 12.44
CA ALA A 100 -1.34 10.74 13.53
C ALA A 100 -2.08 11.38 14.71
N ALA A 101 -2.92 10.59 15.37
CA ALA A 101 -3.57 10.95 16.62
C ALA A 101 -3.69 9.71 17.52
N PHE A 102 -3.67 9.90 18.83
CA PHE A 102 -4.00 8.83 19.75
C PHE A 102 -5.47 8.42 19.59
N ASN A 103 -5.74 7.14 19.75
CA ASN A 103 -7.11 6.67 19.86
C ASN A 103 -7.64 7.05 21.26
N ASP A 104 -8.70 7.83 21.32
CA ASP A 104 -9.27 8.38 22.55
C ASP A 104 -9.77 7.28 23.51
N ASP A 105 -10.24 6.16 22.97
CA ASP A 105 -10.80 5.05 23.74
C ASP A 105 -9.75 4.18 24.42
N SER A 106 -8.55 4.14 23.87
CA SER A 106 -7.41 3.48 24.51
C SER A 106 -6.11 4.09 24.03
N LYS A 107 -5.29 4.61 24.90
CA LYS A 107 -3.94 5.09 24.54
C LYS A 107 -3.01 3.96 24.05
N GLY A 108 -3.55 2.76 23.86
CA GLY A 108 -2.84 1.58 23.33
C GLY A 108 -2.72 1.54 21.80
N SER A 109 -3.24 2.55 21.09
CA SER A 109 -3.11 2.62 19.64
C SER A 109 -3.03 4.06 19.12
N ILE A 110 -2.43 4.19 17.94
CA ILE A 110 -2.35 5.44 17.17
C ILE A 110 -3.17 5.26 15.90
N LEU A 111 -4.04 6.22 15.61
CA LEU A 111 -4.79 6.29 14.36
C LEU A 111 -4.03 7.15 13.35
N LEU A 112 -3.94 6.69 12.12
CA LEU A 112 -3.25 7.34 11.02
C LEU A 112 -4.27 7.76 9.97
N GLN A 113 -4.48 9.07 9.81
CA GLN A 113 -5.27 9.59 8.70
C GLN A 113 -4.37 9.63 7.47
N LEU A 114 -4.52 8.67 6.57
CA LEU A 114 -3.74 8.55 5.36
C LEU A 114 -4.15 9.60 4.32
N LYS A 115 -3.17 10.09 3.56
CA LYS A 115 -3.35 11.03 2.45
C LYS A 115 -2.60 10.52 1.22
N PRO A 116 -3.05 9.40 0.62
CA PRO A 116 -2.36 8.82 -0.52
C PRO A 116 -2.36 9.78 -1.71
N GLU A 117 -1.24 9.83 -2.41
CA GLU A 117 -1.10 10.54 -3.67
C GLU A 117 -1.28 9.57 -4.85
N PRO A 118 -1.61 10.06 -6.06
CA PRO A 118 -1.68 9.19 -7.22
C PRO A 118 -0.37 8.45 -7.47
N LEU A 119 -0.46 7.16 -7.81
CA LEU A 119 0.70 6.35 -8.18
C LEU A 119 0.94 6.49 -9.69
N GLU A 120 2.12 6.93 -10.09
CA GLU A 120 2.54 6.97 -11.48
C GLU A 120 3.47 5.80 -11.80
N ILE A 121 3.12 5.03 -12.82
CA ILE A 121 3.91 3.92 -13.35
C ILE A 121 4.29 4.27 -14.78
N LYS A 122 5.60 4.26 -15.06
CA LYS A 122 6.14 4.51 -16.40
C LYS A 122 6.83 3.25 -16.89
N TYR A 123 6.43 2.78 -18.04
CA TYR A 123 7.07 1.65 -18.68
C TYR A 123 7.32 1.88 -20.16
N THR A 124 8.34 1.21 -20.68
CA THR A 124 8.71 1.30 -22.09
C THR A 124 8.17 0.07 -22.81
N ILE A 125 7.45 0.28 -23.92
CA ILE A 125 6.99 -0.82 -24.75
C ILE A 125 8.21 -1.34 -25.54
N PRO A 126 8.58 -2.64 -25.39
CA PRO A 126 9.62 -3.23 -26.22
C PRO A 126 9.10 -3.32 -27.67
N THR A 127 9.55 -2.42 -28.52
CA THR A 127 9.27 -2.50 -29.97
C THR A 127 10.29 -3.43 -30.62
N GLN A 128 9.81 -4.42 -31.37
CA GLN A 128 10.69 -5.37 -32.08
C GLN A 128 11.42 -4.74 -33.27
N VAL A 129 11.14 -3.48 -33.59
CA VAL A 129 11.78 -2.74 -34.68
C VAL A 129 12.31 -1.43 -34.09
N GLN A 130 13.54 -1.45 -33.60
CA GLN A 130 14.26 -0.21 -33.30
C GLN A 130 14.89 0.30 -34.60
N THR A 131 14.38 1.39 -35.13
CA THR A 131 15.11 2.22 -36.08
C THR A 131 16.18 2.97 -35.30
N GLU A 132 17.43 2.91 -35.73
CA GLU A 132 18.54 3.60 -35.04
C GLU A 132 18.20 5.09 -34.87
N GLY A 133 18.07 5.52 -33.58
CA GLY A 133 17.87 6.94 -33.23
C GLY A 133 16.49 7.31 -32.68
N GLU A 134 15.52 6.39 -32.61
CA GLU A 134 14.23 6.63 -31.95
C GLU A 134 14.22 6.01 -30.55
N GLU A 135 13.89 6.83 -29.55
CA GLU A 135 13.64 6.33 -28.19
C GLU A 135 12.36 5.48 -28.20
N ALA A 136 12.39 4.32 -27.55
CA ALA A 136 11.22 3.46 -27.44
C ALA A 136 10.07 4.23 -26.75
N PRO A 137 8.82 4.08 -27.22
CA PRO A 137 7.69 4.82 -26.68
C PRO A 137 7.48 4.46 -25.19
N GLN A 138 7.45 5.48 -24.35
CA GLN A 138 7.18 5.36 -22.93
C GLN A 138 5.69 5.61 -22.67
N ILE A 139 5.05 4.69 -21.97
CA ILE A 139 3.65 4.80 -21.53
C ILE A 139 3.62 5.23 -20.07
N THR A 140 2.78 6.20 -19.76
CA THR A 140 2.53 6.65 -18.39
C THR A 140 1.14 6.18 -17.95
N VAL A 141 1.10 5.42 -16.87
CA VAL A 141 -0.12 5.01 -16.18
C VAL A 141 -0.21 5.75 -14.87
N LYS A 142 -1.32 6.44 -14.64
CA LYS A 142 -1.62 7.13 -13.39
C LYS A 142 -2.77 6.43 -12.69
N VAL A 143 -2.55 6.00 -11.46
CA VAL A 143 -3.53 5.31 -10.63
C VAL A 143 -3.95 6.23 -9.50
N THR A 144 -5.24 6.53 -9.42
CA THR A 144 -5.80 7.27 -8.30
C THR A 144 -5.92 6.33 -7.10
N ILE A 145 -5.27 6.71 -6.00
CA ILE A 145 -5.28 5.94 -4.75
C ILE A 145 -6.06 6.72 -3.70
N GLU A 146 -6.94 6.04 -2.99
CA GLU A 146 -7.75 6.61 -1.92
C GLU A 146 -7.64 5.77 -0.65
N ALA A 147 -7.82 6.41 0.50
CA ALA A 147 -7.91 5.77 1.80
C ALA A 147 -9.21 6.23 2.49
N GLU A 148 -10.18 5.35 2.55
CA GLU A 148 -11.48 5.63 3.18
C GLU A 148 -11.41 5.49 4.70
N GLU A 149 -10.58 4.57 5.18
CA GLU A 149 -10.41 4.24 6.59
C GLU A 149 -9.07 4.74 7.13
N LYS A 150 -9.04 4.98 8.43
CA LYS A 150 -7.80 5.32 9.12
C LYS A 150 -6.95 4.06 9.29
N GLY A 151 -5.65 4.19 9.07
CA GLY A 151 -4.68 3.17 9.50
C GLY A 151 -4.57 3.16 11.03
N GLN A 152 -4.08 2.06 11.56
CA GLN A 152 -3.90 1.87 13.01
C GLN A 152 -2.54 1.25 13.33
N TYR A 153 -1.86 1.84 14.29
CA TYR A 153 -0.70 1.23 14.94
C TYR A 153 -1.07 0.80 16.37
N THR A 154 -0.80 -0.45 16.72
CA THR A 154 -1.07 -1.02 18.05
C THR A 154 0.24 -1.24 18.79
N TYR A 155 0.37 -0.66 19.99
CA TYR A 155 1.59 -0.76 20.80
C TYR A 155 1.88 -2.19 21.26
N LYS A 156 0.84 -2.92 21.69
CA LYS A 156 0.98 -4.27 22.22
C LYS A 156 1.70 -5.22 21.26
N ASP A 157 1.30 -5.18 19.99
CA ASP A 157 1.78 -6.11 18.98
C ASP A 157 2.80 -5.43 18.04
N LYS A 158 3.05 -4.13 18.22
CA LYS A 158 3.85 -3.31 17.33
C LYS A 158 3.40 -3.42 15.87
N LYS A 159 2.10 -3.52 15.70
CA LYS A 159 1.45 -3.84 14.43
C LYS A 159 0.88 -2.59 13.78
N LEU A 160 1.16 -2.44 12.48
CA LEU A 160 0.61 -1.40 11.62
C LEU A 160 -0.29 -2.04 10.59
N THR A 161 -1.56 -1.61 10.57
CA THR A 161 -2.56 -2.05 9.59
C THR A 161 -3.18 -0.86 8.90
N PHE A 162 -3.38 -0.94 7.60
CA PHE A 162 -4.10 0.07 6.84
C PHE A 162 -4.59 -0.48 5.50
N VAL A 163 -5.55 0.22 4.90
CA VAL A 163 -6.17 -0.14 3.62
C VAL A 163 -6.13 1.06 2.69
N ILE A 164 -5.74 0.83 1.45
CA ILE A 164 -5.83 1.80 0.35
C ILE A 164 -6.53 1.15 -0.85
N LYS A 165 -7.15 1.97 -1.70
CA LYS A 165 -7.88 1.51 -2.87
C LYS A 165 -7.39 2.23 -4.11
N ALA A 166 -7.13 1.47 -5.17
CA ALA A 166 -6.99 2.02 -6.52
C ALA A 166 -8.41 2.17 -7.09
N THR A 167 -8.86 3.41 -7.28
CA THR A 167 -10.24 3.69 -7.65
C THR A 167 -10.39 4.07 -9.11
N GLN A 168 -9.35 4.60 -9.74
CA GLN A 168 -9.34 5.00 -11.13
C GLN A 168 -7.95 4.85 -11.73
N VAL A 169 -7.91 4.52 -13.02
CA VAL A 169 -6.67 4.43 -13.80
C VAL A 169 -6.79 5.30 -15.04
N GLU A 170 -5.74 6.05 -15.32
CA GLU A 170 -5.57 6.81 -16.57
C GLU A 170 -4.33 6.26 -17.30
N VAL A 171 -4.46 6.01 -18.58
CA VAL A 171 -3.35 5.61 -19.46
C VAL A 171 -3.11 6.74 -20.47
N GLU A 172 -1.92 7.34 -20.46
CA GLU A 172 -1.59 8.52 -21.29
C GLU A 172 -2.60 9.68 -21.11
N GLY A 173 -3.16 9.83 -19.90
CA GLY A 173 -4.15 10.87 -19.58
C GLY A 173 -5.60 10.51 -19.94
N GLU A 174 -5.85 9.36 -20.55
CA GLU A 174 -7.19 8.88 -20.88
C GLU A 174 -7.67 7.90 -19.81
N PRO A 175 -8.88 8.09 -19.24
CA PRO A 175 -9.40 7.20 -18.22
C PRO A 175 -9.67 5.80 -18.80
N LEU A 176 -9.23 4.78 -18.08
CA LEU A 176 -9.49 3.39 -18.41
C LEU A 176 -10.94 3.04 -18.05
N GLU A 177 -11.79 2.83 -19.05
CA GLU A 177 -13.15 2.38 -18.85
C GLU A 177 -13.15 0.93 -18.31
N ASN A 178 -14.10 0.63 -17.42
CA ASN A 178 -14.26 -0.68 -16.80
C ASN A 178 -13.09 -1.15 -15.90
N PHE A 179 -12.30 -0.23 -15.36
CA PHE A 179 -11.35 -0.57 -14.32
C PHE A 179 -12.10 -1.03 -13.05
N SER A 180 -11.74 -2.19 -12.54
CA SER A 180 -12.28 -2.70 -11.28
C SER A 180 -11.51 -2.10 -10.10
N VAL A 181 -12.24 -1.53 -9.13
CA VAL A 181 -11.62 -1.01 -7.90
C VAL A 181 -10.82 -2.12 -7.24
N THR A 182 -9.55 -1.84 -6.97
CA THR A 182 -8.63 -2.79 -6.37
C THR A 182 -8.26 -2.32 -4.96
N THR A 183 -8.49 -3.17 -3.98
CA THR A 183 -8.21 -2.91 -2.57
C THR A 183 -6.90 -3.56 -2.16
N PHE A 184 -6.03 -2.81 -1.49
CA PHE A 184 -4.78 -3.28 -0.92
C PHE A 184 -4.85 -3.17 0.61
N SER A 185 -4.81 -4.31 1.29
CA SER A 185 -4.84 -4.40 2.75
C SER A 185 -3.46 -4.78 3.28
N PHE A 186 -2.90 -3.94 4.14
CA PHE A 186 -1.57 -4.11 4.71
C PHE A 186 -1.66 -4.54 6.16
N ASP A 187 -0.89 -5.56 6.49
CA ASP A 187 -0.72 -6.10 7.83
C ASP A 187 0.77 -6.28 8.11
N MET A 188 1.36 -5.36 8.86
CA MET A 188 2.80 -5.28 9.07
C MET A 188 3.17 -5.18 10.53
N VAL A 189 4.32 -5.74 10.88
CA VAL A 189 4.89 -5.71 12.23
C VAL A 189 6.21 -4.94 12.20
N LYS A 190 6.41 -4.09 13.20
CA LYS A 190 7.64 -3.33 13.40
C LYS A 190 8.78 -4.28 13.79
N LYS A 191 9.92 -4.10 13.12
CA LYS A 191 11.16 -4.86 13.40
C LYS A 191 11.92 -4.30 14.59
#